data_51391088a9c6da54bd6bfebacad68702
#
_entry.id   51391088a9c6da54bd6bfebacad68702
#
_cell.length_a   1.000
_cell.length_b   1.000
_cell.length_c   1.000
_cell.angle_alpha   90.00
_cell.angle_beta   90.00
_cell.angle_gamma   90.00
#
_symmetry.space_group_name_H-M   'P 1'
#
loop_
_entity.id
_entity.type
_entity.pdbx_description
1 polymer ?
#
loop_
_entity_poly.entity_id
_entity_poly.type
_entity_poly.pdbx_seq_one_letter_code
_entity_poly.pdbx_strand_id
1 'polypeptide(L)'
;MKKKFLAVLLTLFPFFALGVTAQADTVKIVSDTAYAPFEFKDSDQTYKGIDVDIINKVAEIKGWDIDMSFPGFDAAVNAVQAGQADAIMAGMTKTSEREKVFTMSDTYYDTKVVIATTKANTISKYEELKGKKVGVKTGTAAQRFLEKNKDKYGFTLKTFDTGDLMYNSLSAGDVDAVMDDQPVIEYAINQGQNLKISMKGEAVGSFAFGVKKGSKHEHLVTEFNEALAQMKKDGSLDEIINKWTASKGSSDSAVPETSTPAGQKATPTKDKYIIASDSSFAPFVFQDDSNQYTGIDMELIKAIAKDQGFTVEVTNPGFDAAINSVQTGQADGIIAGMSVTDARKKTFDYSDPYYTANSILAVKDSSNIKSYEELKGKTVGVKTGTASQTFL
;
A
#
# COMPACT_ATOMS: atom_id res chain seq x y z
N MET A 1 -40.21 54.01 73.16
CA MET A 1 -39.46 54.07 71.88
C MET A 1 -38.62 52.81 71.76
N LYS A 2 -39.07 51.84 70.98
CA LYS A 2 -38.39 50.56 70.77
C LYS A 2 -38.02 50.50 69.29
N LYS A 3 -36.71 50.59 68.92
CA LYS A 3 -36.20 50.48 67.57
C LYS A 3 -36.10 49.01 67.23
N LYS A 4 -36.85 48.57 66.18
CA LYS A 4 -36.72 47.21 65.64
C LYS A 4 -35.58 47.23 64.61
N PHE A 5 -34.54 46.43 64.81
CA PHE A 5 -33.53 46.11 63.81
C PHE A 5 -34.07 45.03 62.88
N LEU A 6 -34.12 45.30 61.59
CA LEU A 6 -34.43 44.35 60.54
C LEU A 6 -33.13 43.74 59.99
N ALA A 7 -32.86 42.47 60.31
CA ALA A 7 -31.69 41.76 59.77
C ALA A 7 -32.06 41.23 58.39
N VAL A 8 -31.39 41.74 57.36
CA VAL A 8 -31.47 41.20 55.98
C VAL A 8 -30.52 40.01 55.86
N LEU A 9 -31.06 38.81 55.73
CA LEU A 9 -30.30 37.59 55.49
C LEU A 9 -29.98 37.49 54.00
N LEU A 10 -28.70 37.70 53.62
CA LEU A 10 -28.21 37.54 52.24
C LEU A 10 -27.89 36.07 52.05
N THR A 11 -28.79 35.31 51.41
CA THR A 11 -28.55 33.93 51.01
C THR A 11 -27.67 33.95 49.75
N LEU A 12 -26.40 33.53 49.90
CA LEU A 12 -25.52 33.19 48.80
C LEU A 12 -26.02 31.85 48.17
N PHE A 13 -26.58 31.96 46.98
CA PHE A 13 -26.80 30.77 46.14
C PHE A 13 -25.47 30.43 45.45
N PRO A 14 -24.92 29.24 45.60
CA PRO A 14 -23.81 28.80 44.80
C PRO A 14 -24.28 28.57 43.35
N PHE A 15 -23.76 29.36 42.44
CA PHE A 15 -23.92 29.13 41.00
C PHE A 15 -23.16 27.85 40.64
N PHE A 16 -23.83 26.71 40.63
CA PHE A 16 -23.34 25.50 39.98
C PHE A 16 -23.30 25.77 38.48
N ALA A 17 -22.12 26.10 37.93
CA ALA A 17 -21.88 26.04 36.51
C ALA A 17 -22.01 24.57 36.08
N LEU A 18 -23.18 24.16 35.60
CA LEU A 18 -23.34 22.96 34.82
C LEU A 18 -22.46 23.13 33.57
N GLY A 19 -21.27 22.54 33.63
CA GLY A 19 -20.46 22.35 32.43
C GLY A 19 -21.28 21.54 31.45
N VAL A 20 -21.83 22.19 30.45
CA VAL A 20 -22.36 21.52 29.26
C VAL A 20 -21.14 20.92 28.60
N THR A 21 -20.85 19.65 28.87
CA THR A 21 -19.96 18.88 28.00
C THR A 21 -20.66 18.82 26.66
N ALA A 22 -20.18 19.59 25.69
CA ALA A 22 -20.54 19.41 24.30
C ALA A 22 -20.19 17.96 23.97
N GLN A 23 -21.20 17.11 23.88
CA GLN A 23 -21.04 15.77 23.36
C GLN A 23 -20.63 15.97 21.90
N ALA A 24 -19.45 15.52 21.53
CA ALA A 24 -19.03 15.53 20.14
C ALA A 24 -20.08 14.75 19.33
N ASP A 25 -20.57 15.35 18.25
CA ASP A 25 -21.49 14.65 17.35
C ASP A 25 -20.75 13.41 16.82
N THR A 26 -21.41 12.24 16.93
CA THR A 26 -20.87 10.97 16.40
C THR A 26 -20.77 11.05 14.88
N VAL A 27 -19.57 10.82 14.33
CA VAL A 27 -19.30 10.81 12.89
C VAL A 27 -19.71 9.46 12.31
N LYS A 28 -20.71 9.45 11.43
CA LYS A 28 -21.18 8.24 10.74
C LYS A 28 -20.33 7.96 9.51
N ILE A 29 -19.54 6.89 9.57
CA ILE A 29 -18.63 6.47 8.49
C ILE A 29 -19.12 5.17 7.88
N VAL A 30 -19.21 5.14 6.56
CA VAL A 30 -19.58 3.93 5.82
C VAL A 30 -18.39 3.36 5.08
N SER A 31 -18.37 2.02 4.97
CA SER A 31 -17.29 1.27 4.34
C SER A 31 -17.83 0.11 3.51
N ASP A 32 -16.96 -0.66 2.88
CA ASP A 32 -17.32 -1.87 2.17
C ASP A 32 -17.52 -3.07 3.12
N THR A 33 -18.20 -4.09 2.67
CA THR A 33 -18.40 -5.35 3.42
C THR A 33 -17.22 -6.30 3.31
N ALA A 34 -16.51 -6.29 2.17
CA ALA A 34 -15.48 -7.28 1.86
C ALA A 34 -14.48 -6.74 0.83
N TYR A 35 -13.41 -6.12 1.32
CA TYR A 35 -12.32 -5.58 0.50
C TYR A 35 -10.96 -5.75 1.20
N ALA A 36 -10.64 -6.99 1.57
CA ALA A 36 -9.39 -7.30 2.24
C ALA A 36 -8.16 -6.96 1.35
N PRO A 37 -7.10 -6.36 1.92
CA PRO A 37 -6.81 -6.17 3.34
C PRO A 37 -7.31 -4.84 3.94
N PHE A 38 -8.14 -4.06 3.25
CA PHE A 38 -8.59 -2.72 3.69
C PHE A 38 -9.72 -2.78 4.71
N GLU A 39 -10.80 -3.49 4.40
CA GLU A 39 -11.89 -3.80 5.32
C GLU A 39 -12.50 -5.17 5.02
N PHE A 40 -12.65 -5.98 6.05
CA PHE A 40 -13.22 -7.32 5.94
C PHE A 40 -13.62 -7.85 7.32
N LYS A 41 -14.49 -8.85 7.32
CA LYS A 41 -14.82 -9.57 8.55
C LYS A 41 -13.81 -10.67 8.84
N ASP A 42 -13.34 -10.71 10.07
CA ASP A 42 -12.53 -11.80 10.60
C ASP A 42 -13.41 -12.97 11.07
N SER A 43 -12.76 -14.06 11.50
CA SER A 43 -13.42 -15.26 12.05
C SER A 43 -14.33 -14.98 13.25
N ASP A 44 -14.05 -13.95 14.02
CA ASP A 44 -14.85 -13.48 15.16
C ASP A 44 -16.01 -12.54 14.74
N GLN A 45 -16.25 -12.36 13.44
CA GLN A 45 -17.26 -11.49 12.84
C GLN A 45 -17.05 -10.00 13.09
N THR A 46 -15.87 -9.56 13.55
CA THR A 46 -15.49 -8.15 13.65
C THR A 46 -14.87 -7.64 12.36
N TYR A 47 -15.14 -6.38 12.04
CA TYR A 47 -14.50 -5.71 10.90
C TYR A 47 -13.10 -5.25 11.28
N LYS A 48 -12.14 -5.54 10.39
CA LYS A 48 -10.72 -5.23 10.53
C LYS A 48 -10.14 -4.83 9.18
N GLY A 49 -8.92 -4.31 9.19
CA GLY A 49 -8.16 -4.00 7.98
C GLY A 49 -7.50 -2.63 8.04
N ILE A 50 -6.82 -2.27 6.96
CA ILE A 50 -6.07 -1.02 6.84
C ILE A 50 -6.98 0.19 7.07
N ASP A 51 -8.14 0.24 6.40
CA ASP A 51 -9.06 1.36 6.48
C ASP A 51 -9.68 1.51 7.87
N VAL A 52 -10.03 0.38 8.49
CA VAL A 52 -10.57 0.35 9.85
C VAL A 52 -9.53 0.84 10.87
N ASP A 53 -8.27 0.40 10.75
CA ASP A 53 -7.20 0.82 11.65
C ASP A 53 -6.82 2.30 11.44
N ILE A 54 -6.77 2.77 10.19
CA ILE A 54 -6.49 4.19 9.89
C ILE A 54 -7.57 5.08 10.48
N ILE A 55 -8.85 4.78 10.25
CA ILE A 55 -9.93 5.64 10.73
C ILE A 55 -10.03 5.66 12.25
N ASN A 56 -9.78 4.52 12.91
CA ASN A 56 -9.69 4.47 14.37
C ASN A 56 -8.52 5.33 14.89
N LYS A 57 -7.37 5.30 14.21
CA LYS A 57 -6.22 6.12 14.59
C LYS A 57 -6.47 7.61 14.35
N VAL A 58 -7.14 7.98 13.27
CA VAL A 58 -7.59 9.36 13.01
C VAL A 58 -8.58 9.80 14.10
N ALA A 59 -9.54 8.96 14.47
CA ALA A 59 -10.51 9.25 15.53
C ALA A 59 -9.81 9.48 16.89
N GLU A 60 -8.82 8.65 17.23
CA GLU A 60 -7.98 8.84 18.42
C GLU A 60 -7.26 10.21 18.41
N ILE A 61 -6.60 10.55 17.30
CA ILE A 61 -5.82 11.79 17.15
C ILE A 61 -6.71 13.02 17.20
N LYS A 62 -7.91 12.96 16.59
CA LYS A 62 -8.82 14.11 16.45
C LYS A 62 -9.91 14.16 17.51
N GLY A 63 -10.05 13.13 18.34
CA GLY A 63 -11.11 13.04 19.35
C GLY A 63 -12.49 12.81 18.74
N TRP A 64 -12.59 12.14 17.58
CA TRP A 64 -13.86 11.80 16.97
C TRP A 64 -14.53 10.65 17.72
N ASP A 65 -15.82 10.78 17.96
CA ASP A 65 -16.69 9.64 18.24
C ASP A 65 -17.20 9.11 16.90
N ILE A 66 -16.91 7.86 16.57
CA ILE A 66 -17.21 7.28 15.25
C ILE A 66 -18.22 6.13 15.34
N ASP A 67 -19.15 6.10 14.39
CA ASP A 67 -20.07 4.97 14.15
C ASP A 67 -19.82 4.45 12.73
N MET A 68 -19.18 3.26 12.63
CA MET A 68 -18.87 2.63 11.35
C MET A 68 -19.90 1.60 10.96
N SER A 69 -20.38 1.67 9.72
CA SER A 69 -21.24 0.65 9.12
C SER A 69 -20.72 0.21 7.76
N PHE A 70 -21.06 -1.03 7.38
CA PHE A 70 -20.45 -1.72 6.23
C PHE A 70 -21.55 -2.24 5.27
N PRO A 71 -22.25 -1.34 4.56
CA PRO A 71 -23.37 -1.74 3.68
C PRO A 71 -22.92 -2.33 2.33
N GLY A 72 -21.62 -2.33 2.01
CA GLY A 72 -21.06 -2.62 0.71
C GLY A 72 -20.68 -1.34 -0.04
N PHE A 73 -19.70 -1.44 -0.95
CA PHE A 73 -19.06 -0.28 -1.57
C PHE A 73 -20.06 0.67 -2.27
N ASP A 74 -20.91 0.14 -3.13
CA ASP A 74 -21.87 0.94 -3.92
C ASP A 74 -22.92 1.59 -3.01
N ALA A 75 -23.40 0.84 -2.01
CA ALA A 75 -24.34 1.37 -1.01
C ALA A 75 -23.68 2.44 -0.12
N ALA A 76 -22.39 2.28 0.23
CA ALA A 76 -21.62 3.26 0.99
C ALA A 76 -21.46 4.58 0.21
N VAL A 77 -21.08 4.51 -1.07
CA VAL A 77 -21.01 5.67 -1.97
C VAL A 77 -22.35 6.41 -2.02
N ASN A 78 -23.44 5.67 -2.21
CA ASN A 78 -24.78 6.23 -2.31
C ASN A 78 -25.25 6.86 -0.98
N ALA A 79 -24.95 6.23 0.16
CA ALA A 79 -25.32 6.74 1.49
C ALA A 79 -24.70 8.12 1.77
N VAL A 80 -23.42 8.31 1.46
CA VAL A 80 -22.76 9.62 1.63
C VAL A 80 -23.31 10.66 0.65
N GLN A 81 -23.54 10.29 -0.61
CA GLN A 81 -24.13 11.21 -1.59
C GLN A 81 -25.56 11.64 -1.19
N ALA A 82 -26.34 10.74 -0.61
CA ALA A 82 -27.68 11.03 -0.09
C ALA A 82 -27.66 11.80 1.24
N GLY A 83 -26.50 11.92 1.92
CA GLY A 83 -26.39 12.53 3.25
C GLY A 83 -26.91 11.65 4.39
N GLN A 84 -26.98 10.34 4.18
CA GLN A 84 -27.35 9.35 5.19
C GLN A 84 -26.15 8.95 6.07
N ALA A 85 -24.94 9.11 5.55
CA ALA A 85 -23.68 9.00 6.25
C ALA A 85 -22.84 10.26 6.02
N ASP A 86 -21.92 10.54 6.95
CA ASP A 86 -21.12 11.75 6.94
C ASP A 86 -19.89 11.59 6.05
N ALA A 87 -19.28 10.39 6.05
CA ALA A 87 -18.06 10.09 5.34
C ALA A 87 -17.99 8.64 4.84
N ILE A 88 -17.07 8.39 3.90
CA ILE A 88 -16.71 7.05 3.39
C ILE A 88 -15.21 6.80 3.52
N MET A 89 -14.87 5.60 4.02
CA MET A 89 -13.53 5.02 4.07
C MET A 89 -13.65 3.57 3.60
N ALA A 90 -13.28 3.26 2.35
CA ALA A 90 -13.62 1.99 1.70
C ALA A 90 -12.68 1.65 0.52
N GLY A 91 -11.36 1.78 0.69
CA GLY A 91 -10.41 1.63 -0.43
C GLY A 91 -10.81 2.49 -1.63
N MET A 92 -11.38 3.65 -1.36
CA MET A 92 -12.00 4.46 -2.40
C MET A 92 -10.97 5.24 -3.20
N THR A 93 -10.72 4.81 -4.44
CA THR A 93 -9.81 5.50 -5.37
C THR A 93 -10.24 6.95 -5.60
N LYS A 94 -9.32 7.90 -5.42
CA LYS A 94 -9.51 9.31 -5.78
C LYS A 94 -9.46 9.45 -7.30
N THR A 95 -10.57 9.86 -7.91
CA THR A 95 -10.70 10.08 -9.35
C THR A 95 -11.37 11.43 -9.63
N SER A 96 -11.11 12.00 -10.82
CA SER A 96 -11.71 13.28 -11.23
C SER A 96 -13.26 13.23 -11.27
N GLU A 97 -13.85 12.07 -11.53
CA GLU A 97 -15.30 11.88 -11.50
C GLU A 97 -15.82 11.94 -10.06
N ARG A 98 -15.13 11.29 -9.11
CA ARG A 98 -15.50 11.30 -7.70
C ARG A 98 -15.33 12.69 -7.08
N GLU A 99 -14.29 13.42 -7.44
CA GLU A 99 -14.05 14.80 -6.96
C GLU A 99 -15.12 15.81 -7.43
N LYS A 100 -15.98 15.45 -8.37
CA LYS A 100 -17.16 16.27 -8.73
C LYS A 100 -18.24 16.23 -7.64
N VAL A 101 -18.35 15.13 -6.91
CA VAL A 101 -19.42 14.86 -5.95
C VAL A 101 -18.93 14.65 -4.50
N PHE A 102 -17.64 14.40 -4.32
CA PHE A 102 -17.00 14.27 -3.03
C PHE A 102 -15.89 15.31 -2.87
N THR A 103 -15.72 15.81 -1.65
CA THR A 103 -14.48 16.41 -1.18
C THR A 103 -13.64 15.27 -0.63
N MET A 104 -12.46 15.04 -1.22
CA MET A 104 -11.60 13.89 -0.91
C MET A 104 -10.31 14.33 -0.24
N SER A 105 -9.83 13.53 0.70
CA SER A 105 -8.58 13.74 1.43
C SER A 105 -7.34 13.62 0.54
N ASP A 106 -6.20 13.89 1.12
CA ASP A 106 -4.93 13.36 0.63
C ASP A 106 -4.98 11.84 0.61
N THR A 107 -4.17 11.24 -0.26
CA THR A 107 -4.15 9.79 -0.42
C THR A 107 -3.36 9.11 0.69
N TYR A 108 -3.88 7.99 1.19
CA TYR A 108 -3.25 7.20 2.24
C TYR A 108 -2.64 5.89 1.72
N TYR A 109 -3.02 5.45 0.51
CA TYR A 109 -2.52 4.22 -0.10
C TYR A 109 -2.45 4.34 -1.63
N ASP A 110 -1.28 4.04 -2.20
CA ASP A 110 -1.10 4.02 -3.66
C ASP A 110 -1.41 2.63 -4.21
N THR A 111 -2.23 2.56 -5.25
CA THR A 111 -2.64 1.30 -5.86
C THR A 111 -2.58 1.32 -7.39
N LYS A 112 -2.67 0.13 -7.97
CA LYS A 112 -2.86 -0.11 -9.41
C LYS A 112 -3.90 -1.20 -9.57
N VAL A 113 -4.69 -1.15 -10.63
CA VAL A 113 -5.54 -2.28 -10.99
C VAL A 113 -4.77 -3.25 -11.88
N VAL A 114 -4.93 -4.54 -11.64
CA VAL A 114 -4.23 -5.61 -12.35
C VAL A 114 -5.23 -6.59 -12.93
N ILE A 115 -4.87 -7.24 -14.04
CA ILE A 115 -5.58 -8.43 -14.52
C ILE A 115 -5.01 -9.65 -13.81
N ALA A 116 -5.89 -10.43 -13.20
CA ALA A 116 -5.55 -11.75 -12.65
C ALA A 116 -6.33 -12.87 -13.36
N THR A 117 -5.69 -14.02 -13.42
CA THR A 117 -6.24 -15.26 -13.96
C THR A 117 -6.04 -16.40 -12.97
N THR A 118 -6.62 -17.57 -13.21
CA THR A 118 -6.20 -18.78 -12.50
C THR A 118 -4.73 -19.08 -12.81
N LYS A 119 -4.05 -19.83 -11.94
CA LYS A 119 -2.64 -20.24 -12.14
C LYS A 119 -2.41 -20.97 -13.46
N ALA A 120 -3.43 -21.70 -13.96
CA ALA A 120 -3.36 -22.47 -15.21
C ALA A 120 -3.42 -21.60 -16.48
N ASN A 121 -4.00 -20.40 -16.40
CA ASN A 121 -4.22 -19.52 -17.55
C ASN A 121 -3.23 -18.35 -17.53
N THR A 122 -2.96 -17.77 -18.70
CA THR A 122 -2.12 -16.55 -18.81
C THR A 122 -2.74 -15.61 -19.82
N ILE A 123 -2.85 -14.34 -19.45
CA ILE A 123 -3.24 -13.22 -20.29
C ILE A 123 -2.18 -12.14 -20.07
N SER A 124 -1.36 -11.89 -21.08
CA SER A 124 -0.17 -11.02 -20.95
C SER A 124 -0.39 -9.60 -21.49
N LYS A 125 -1.45 -9.40 -22.26
CA LYS A 125 -1.80 -8.13 -22.89
C LYS A 125 -3.30 -8.02 -23.15
N TYR A 126 -3.82 -6.81 -23.27
CA TYR A 126 -5.26 -6.55 -23.43
C TYR A 126 -5.87 -7.15 -24.71
N GLU A 127 -5.10 -7.29 -25.77
CA GLU A 127 -5.56 -7.89 -27.04
C GLU A 127 -5.96 -9.38 -26.86
N GLU A 128 -5.40 -10.07 -25.88
CA GLU A 128 -5.73 -11.46 -25.56
C GLU A 128 -7.05 -11.61 -24.80
N LEU A 129 -7.65 -10.50 -24.38
CA LEU A 129 -9.00 -10.46 -23.79
C LEU A 129 -10.10 -10.58 -24.85
N LYS A 130 -9.79 -10.49 -26.14
CA LYS A 130 -10.78 -10.56 -27.22
C LYS A 130 -11.64 -11.82 -27.11
N GLY A 131 -12.96 -11.63 -27.05
CA GLY A 131 -13.95 -12.70 -26.90
C GLY A 131 -14.07 -13.29 -25.50
N LYS A 132 -13.29 -12.82 -24.53
CA LYS A 132 -13.28 -13.30 -23.15
C LYS A 132 -14.26 -12.52 -22.27
N LYS A 133 -14.60 -13.15 -21.13
CA LYS A 133 -15.41 -12.54 -20.07
C LYS A 133 -14.47 -12.07 -18.94
N VAL A 134 -14.52 -10.80 -18.61
CA VAL A 134 -13.71 -10.21 -17.53
C VAL A 134 -14.61 -9.87 -16.36
N GLY A 135 -14.32 -10.43 -15.19
CA GLY A 135 -15.01 -10.13 -13.95
C GLY A 135 -14.45 -8.86 -13.32
N VAL A 136 -15.33 -8.07 -12.71
CA VAL A 136 -14.96 -6.85 -11.99
C VAL A 136 -15.99 -6.52 -10.91
N LYS A 137 -15.55 -5.90 -9.81
CA LYS A 137 -16.44 -5.47 -8.73
C LYS A 137 -17.22 -4.21 -9.14
N THR A 138 -18.50 -4.17 -8.81
CA THR A 138 -19.42 -3.06 -9.13
C THR A 138 -18.97 -1.75 -8.45
N GLY A 139 -19.13 -0.61 -9.14
CA GLY A 139 -18.84 0.73 -8.63
C GLY A 139 -17.37 1.12 -8.58
N THR A 140 -16.43 0.21 -8.87
CA THR A 140 -14.98 0.42 -8.70
C THR A 140 -14.35 1.24 -9.82
N ALA A 141 -13.13 1.73 -9.60
CA ALA A 141 -12.31 2.36 -10.65
C ALA A 141 -11.91 1.34 -11.72
N ALA A 142 -11.69 0.08 -11.34
CA ALA A 142 -11.43 -1.03 -12.25
C ALA A 142 -12.59 -1.25 -13.23
N GLN A 143 -13.84 -1.23 -12.75
CA GLN A 143 -15.01 -1.33 -13.63
C GLN A 143 -15.02 -0.22 -14.69
N ARG A 144 -14.86 1.04 -14.27
CA ARG A 144 -14.84 2.19 -15.20
C ARG A 144 -13.71 2.08 -16.21
N PHE A 145 -12.54 1.63 -15.78
CA PHE A 145 -11.41 1.40 -16.68
C PHE A 145 -11.75 0.34 -17.73
N LEU A 146 -12.33 -0.79 -17.34
CA LEU A 146 -12.72 -1.86 -18.25
C LEU A 146 -13.86 -1.44 -19.18
N GLU A 147 -14.89 -0.74 -18.69
CA GLU A 147 -16.01 -0.22 -19.50
C GLU A 147 -15.52 0.68 -20.63
N LYS A 148 -14.56 1.55 -20.35
CA LYS A 148 -13.94 2.44 -21.34
C LYS A 148 -13.15 1.67 -22.41
N ASN A 149 -12.64 0.49 -22.09
CA ASN A 149 -11.71 -0.26 -22.94
C ASN A 149 -12.33 -1.52 -23.57
N LYS A 150 -13.51 -1.99 -23.15
CA LYS A 150 -14.12 -3.25 -23.60
C LYS A 150 -14.32 -3.34 -25.11
N ASP A 151 -14.79 -2.26 -25.73
CA ASP A 151 -15.06 -2.24 -27.17
C ASP A 151 -13.76 -2.23 -27.99
N LYS A 152 -12.73 -1.54 -27.49
CA LYS A 152 -11.40 -1.48 -28.10
C LYS A 152 -10.75 -2.87 -28.15
N TYR A 153 -10.86 -3.64 -27.09
CA TYR A 153 -10.20 -4.95 -26.95
C TYR A 153 -11.13 -6.14 -27.14
N GLY A 154 -12.44 -5.90 -27.35
CA GLY A 154 -13.42 -6.91 -27.75
C GLY A 154 -13.76 -7.93 -26.66
N PHE A 155 -13.76 -7.58 -25.38
CA PHE A 155 -14.17 -8.41 -24.27
C PHE A 155 -15.55 -8.03 -23.70
N THR A 156 -16.13 -8.91 -22.90
CA THR A 156 -17.38 -8.64 -22.17
C THR A 156 -17.12 -8.55 -20.67
N LEU A 157 -17.94 -7.74 -19.97
CA LEU A 157 -17.87 -7.58 -18.53
C LEU A 157 -18.93 -8.42 -17.82
N LYS A 158 -18.54 -8.98 -16.66
CA LYS A 158 -19.44 -9.52 -15.66
C LYS A 158 -19.15 -8.83 -14.34
N THR A 159 -20.13 -8.14 -13.78
CA THR A 159 -20.00 -7.40 -12.52
C THR A 159 -20.38 -8.27 -11.34
N PHE A 160 -19.78 -7.98 -10.17
CA PHE A 160 -19.98 -8.68 -8.91
C PHE A 160 -20.07 -7.71 -7.76
N ASP A 161 -20.84 -8.01 -6.74
CA ASP A 161 -21.00 -7.17 -5.57
C ASP A 161 -19.80 -7.28 -4.61
N THR A 162 -19.12 -8.44 -4.60
CA THR A 162 -17.94 -8.68 -3.74
C THR A 162 -16.79 -9.31 -4.53
N GLY A 163 -15.55 -9.12 -4.04
CA GLY A 163 -14.36 -9.76 -4.59
C GLY A 163 -14.43 -11.29 -4.51
N ASP A 164 -14.94 -11.84 -3.42
CA ASP A 164 -15.05 -13.30 -3.24
C ASP A 164 -15.95 -13.95 -4.29
N LEU A 165 -17.10 -13.34 -4.59
CA LEU A 165 -17.99 -13.84 -5.67
C LEU A 165 -17.29 -13.78 -7.03
N MET A 166 -16.51 -12.74 -7.27
CA MET A 166 -15.73 -12.55 -8.50
C MET A 166 -14.64 -13.61 -8.63
N TYR A 167 -13.86 -13.88 -7.57
CA TYR A 167 -12.79 -14.87 -7.58
C TYR A 167 -13.33 -16.31 -7.66
N ASN A 168 -14.45 -16.58 -7.01
CA ASN A 168 -15.13 -17.87 -7.14
C ASN A 168 -15.63 -18.11 -8.58
N SER A 169 -16.17 -17.07 -9.24
CA SER A 169 -16.59 -17.13 -10.64
C SER A 169 -15.41 -17.38 -11.59
N LEU A 170 -14.23 -16.79 -11.31
CA LEU A 170 -13.00 -17.08 -12.06
C LEU A 170 -12.53 -18.53 -11.86
N SER A 171 -12.56 -19.01 -10.62
CA SER A 171 -12.18 -20.39 -10.27
C SER A 171 -13.11 -21.42 -10.90
N ALA A 172 -14.40 -21.11 -11.02
CA ALA A 172 -15.41 -21.93 -11.69
C ALA A 172 -15.32 -21.89 -13.23
N GLY A 173 -14.56 -20.95 -13.80
CA GLY A 173 -14.46 -20.75 -15.25
C GLY A 173 -15.61 -19.97 -15.88
N ASP A 174 -16.47 -19.34 -15.09
CA ASP A 174 -17.57 -18.50 -15.57
C ASP A 174 -17.07 -17.17 -16.17
N VAL A 175 -15.90 -16.70 -15.71
CA VAL A 175 -15.12 -15.62 -16.29
C VAL A 175 -13.69 -16.09 -16.55
N ASP A 176 -13.03 -15.52 -17.57
CA ASP A 176 -11.69 -15.89 -18.01
C ASP A 176 -10.57 -15.15 -17.24
N ALA A 177 -10.89 -13.96 -16.77
CA ALA A 177 -10.01 -13.09 -16.02
C ALA A 177 -10.82 -12.20 -15.08
N VAL A 178 -10.13 -11.58 -14.11
CA VAL A 178 -10.70 -10.54 -13.24
C VAL A 178 -9.78 -9.34 -13.21
N MET A 179 -10.34 -8.16 -12.96
CA MET A 179 -9.57 -6.95 -12.66
C MET A 179 -9.94 -6.44 -11.29
N ASP A 180 -8.92 -6.22 -10.47
CA ASP A 180 -9.07 -5.62 -9.14
C ASP A 180 -7.79 -4.86 -8.77
N ASP A 181 -7.80 -4.16 -7.63
CA ASP A 181 -6.63 -3.51 -7.09
C ASP A 181 -5.55 -4.54 -6.71
N GLN A 182 -4.31 -4.22 -7.04
CA GLN A 182 -3.17 -5.13 -6.85
C GLN A 182 -3.06 -5.66 -5.41
N PRO A 183 -3.13 -4.83 -4.34
CA PRO A 183 -3.01 -5.32 -2.96
C PRO A 183 -4.13 -6.29 -2.57
N VAL A 184 -5.33 -6.15 -3.16
CA VAL A 184 -6.46 -7.06 -2.91
C VAL A 184 -6.22 -8.42 -3.57
N ILE A 185 -5.75 -8.44 -4.81
CA ILE A 185 -5.35 -9.68 -5.51
C ILE A 185 -4.18 -10.36 -4.77
N GLU A 186 -3.16 -9.62 -4.37
CA GLU A 186 -2.03 -10.15 -3.61
C GLU A 186 -2.47 -10.75 -2.28
N TYR A 187 -3.35 -10.07 -1.56
CA TYR A 187 -3.93 -10.61 -0.33
C TYR A 187 -4.69 -11.91 -0.59
N ALA A 188 -5.55 -11.96 -1.61
CA ALA A 188 -6.29 -13.18 -1.99
C ALA A 188 -5.35 -14.35 -2.36
N ILE A 189 -4.26 -14.08 -3.08
CA ILE A 189 -3.21 -15.06 -3.40
C ILE A 189 -2.56 -15.59 -2.11
N ASN A 190 -2.22 -14.70 -1.17
CA ASN A 190 -1.62 -15.04 0.12
C ASN A 190 -2.58 -15.83 1.04
N GLN A 191 -3.90 -15.70 0.83
CA GLN A 191 -4.90 -16.53 1.50
C GLN A 191 -5.14 -17.87 0.79
N GLY A 192 -4.36 -18.20 -0.24
CA GLY A 192 -4.42 -19.49 -0.93
C GLY A 192 -5.40 -19.55 -2.10
N GLN A 193 -5.96 -18.42 -2.53
CA GLN A 193 -6.80 -18.41 -3.75
C GLN A 193 -5.98 -18.84 -4.97
N ASN A 194 -6.64 -19.57 -5.89
CA ASN A 194 -6.00 -20.03 -7.13
C ASN A 194 -5.90 -18.92 -8.17
N LEU A 195 -5.19 -17.85 -7.81
CA LEU A 195 -5.01 -16.65 -8.62
C LEU A 195 -3.53 -16.42 -8.92
N LYS A 196 -3.27 -15.72 -10.02
CA LYS A 196 -1.99 -15.06 -10.30
C LYS A 196 -2.24 -13.74 -11.02
N ILE A 197 -1.41 -12.73 -10.74
CA ILE A 197 -1.37 -11.50 -11.53
C ILE A 197 -0.79 -11.86 -12.90
N SER A 198 -1.55 -11.61 -13.96
CA SER A 198 -1.19 -11.97 -15.33
C SER A 198 -0.67 -10.82 -16.15
N MET A 199 -1.06 -9.58 -15.83
CA MET A 199 -0.60 -8.38 -16.52
C MET A 199 -0.09 -7.32 -15.56
N LYS A 200 0.84 -6.49 -16.06
CA LYS A 200 1.31 -5.30 -15.36
C LYS A 200 0.14 -4.36 -15.04
N GLY A 201 0.17 -3.77 -13.84
CA GLY A 201 -0.92 -2.92 -13.35
C GLY A 201 -1.03 -1.57 -14.05
N GLU A 202 -2.27 -1.08 -14.13
CA GLU A 202 -2.61 0.25 -14.61
C GLU A 202 -2.88 1.19 -13.43
N ALA A 203 -2.29 2.38 -13.46
CA ALA A 203 -2.56 3.39 -12.45
C ALA A 203 -3.94 4.03 -12.71
N VAL A 204 -4.87 3.82 -11.79
CA VAL A 204 -6.22 4.41 -11.87
C VAL A 204 -6.47 5.46 -10.78
N GLY A 205 -5.51 5.65 -9.88
CA GLY A 205 -5.54 6.57 -8.75
C GLY A 205 -5.15 5.87 -7.44
N SER A 206 -5.13 6.64 -6.36
CA SER A 206 -4.77 6.18 -5.01
C SER A 206 -5.98 6.30 -4.08
N PHE A 207 -5.99 5.61 -2.93
CA PHE A 207 -7.13 5.61 -2.01
C PHE A 207 -7.15 6.85 -1.13
N ALA A 208 -8.36 7.37 -0.89
CA ALA A 208 -8.60 8.54 -0.07
C ALA A 208 -9.93 8.41 0.70
N PHE A 209 -9.98 9.09 1.84
CA PHE A 209 -11.20 9.34 2.61
C PHE A 209 -12.06 10.38 1.90
N GLY A 210 -13.38 10.28 2.00
CA GLY A 210 -14.27 11.19 1.30
C GLY A 210 -15.52 11.58 2.05
N VAL A 211 -15.97 12.81 1.85
CA VAL A 211 -17.24 13.35 2.32
C VAL A 211 -18.03 13.91 1.15
N LYS A 212 -19.36 14.07 1.29
CA LYS A 212 -20.16 14.72 0.27
C LYS A 212 -19.69 16.16 0.05
N LYS A 213 -19.44 16.52 -1.20
CA LYS A 213 -19.04 17.89 -1.58
C LYS A 213 -20.11 18.91 -1.24
N GLY A 214 -19.70 20.03 -0.65
CA GLY A 214 -20.62 21.09 -0.21
C GLY A 214 -21.42 20.75 1.05
N SER A 215 -21.10 19.67 1.76
CA SER A 215 -21.74 19.33 3.03
C SER A 215 -21.10 20.05 4.21
N LYS A 216 -21.80 20.10 5.34
CA LYS A 216 -21.26 20.60 6.61
C LYS A 216 -20.07 19.77 7.15
N HIS A 217 -19.84 18.60 6.57
CA HIS A 217 -18.82 17.63 7.01
C HIS A 217 -17.48 17.78 6.27
N GLU A 218 -17.28 18.79 5.39
CA GLU A 218 -16.01 18.99 4.68
C GLU A 218 -14.82 19.24 5.62
N HIS A 219 -15.05 19.75 6.83
CA HIS A 219 -14.03 19.91 7.86
C HIS A 219 -13.36 18.58 8.23
N LEU A 220 -14.08 17.45 8.17
CA LEU A 220 -13.54 16.12 8.45
C LEU A 220 -12.39 15.75 7.50
N VAL A 221 -12.41 16.24 6.26
CA VAL A 221 -11.32 16.03 5.30
C VAL A 221 -10.06 16.77 5.74
N THR A 222 -10.20 17.99 6.21
CA THR A 222 -9.06 18.77 6.74
C THR A 222 -8.46 18.09 7.96
N GLU A 223 -9.31 17.68 8.90
CA GLU A 223 -8.88 17.00 10.12
C GLU A 223 -8.26 15.62 9.82
N PHE A 224 -8.82 14.87 8.87
CA PHE A 224 -8.22 13.62 8.37
C PHE A 224 -6.82 13.85 7.80
N ASN A 225 -6.65 14.86 6.95
CA ASN A 225 -5.35 15.18 6.34
C ASN A 225 -4.30 15.56 7.39
N GLU A 226 -4.69 16.31 8.42
CA GLU A 226 -3.79 16.66 9.53
C GLU A 226 -3.36 15.42 10.31
N ALA A 227 -4.31 14.51 10.63
CA ALA A 227 -4.01 13.26 11.29
C ALA A 227 -3.15 12.35 10.39
N LEU A 228 -3.48 12.24 9.10
CA LEU A 228 -2.71 11.47 8.12
C LEU A 228 -1.26 11.98 7.99
N ALA A 229 -1.06 13.31 7.97
CA ALA A 229 0.27 13.92 7.96
C ALA A 229 1.07 13.58 9.23
N GLN A 230 0.42 13.55 10.39
CA GLN A 230 1.04 13.10 11.64
C GLN A 230 1.42 11.62 11.55
N MET A 231 0.50 10.75 11.12
CA MET A 231 0.73 9.30 10.97
C MET A 231 1.85 8.98 9.97
N LYS A 232 1.98 9.75 8.89
CA LYS A 232 3.12 9.64 7.95
C LYS A 232 4.44 10.06 8.59
N LYS A 233 4.42 11.08 9.45
CA LYS A 233 5.62 11.59 10.12
C LYS A 233 6.13 10.69 11.23
N ASP A 234 5.23 10.09 12.02
CA ASP A 234 5.57 9.23 13.16
C ASP A 234 5.70 7.74 12.79
N GLY A 235 5.41 7.38 11.52
CA GLY A 235 5.51 6.01 11.00
C GLY A 235 4.30 5.12 11.28
N SER A 236 3.31 5.59 12.03
CA SER A 236 2.14 4.76 12.40
C SER A 236 1.27 4.37 11.19
N LEU A 237 1.28 5.16 10.10
CA LEU A 237 0.64 4.75 8.86
C LEU A 237 1.30 3.51 8.25
N ASP A 238 2.63 3.51 8.17
CA ASP A 238 3.38 2.38 7.62
C ASP A 238 3.25 1.14 8.50
N GLU A 239 3.20 1.29 9.82
CA GLU A 239 2.93 0.19 10.75
C GLU A 239 1.56 -0.45 10.50
N ILE A 240 0.50 0.37 10.31
CA ILE A 240 -0.84 -0.11 9.98
C ILE A 240 -0.82 -0.85 8.64
N ILE A 241 -0.25 -0.26 7.60
CA ILE A 241 -0.19 -0.87 6.28
C ILE A 241 0.57 -2.22 6.35
N ASN A 242 1.74 -2.23 6.96
CA ASN A 242 2.57 -3.42 7.08
C ASN A 242 1.89 -4.54 7.89
N LYS A 243 1.15 -4.22 8.93
CA LYS A 243 0.36 -5.19 9.73
C LYS A 243 -0.57 -6.04 8.84
N TRP A 244 -1.13 -5.46 7.79
CA TRP A 244 -2.14 -6.12 6.95
C TRP A 244 -1.61 -6.60 5.60
N THR A 245 -0.53 -6.02 5.09
CA THR A 245 0.08 -6.39 3.80
C THR A 245 1.28 -7.31 3.96
N ALA A 246 1.89 -7.38 5.15
CA ALA A 246 2.90 -8.40 5.42
C ALA A 246 2.28 -9.79 5.23
N SER A 247 2.88 -10.61 4.39
CA SER A 247 2.47 -12.02 4.23
C SER A 247 2.35 -12.65 5.61
N LYS A 248 1.25 -13.36 5.89
CA LYS A 248 1.09 -14.13 7.13
C LYS A 248 2.24 -15.13 7.23
N GLY A 249 3.35 -14.73 7.84
CA GLY A 249 4.59 -15.51 7.94
C GLY A 249 5.64 -14.87 8.81
N SER A 250 5.38 -13.70 9.45
CA SER A 250 6.37 -13.08 10.35
C SER A 250 5.86 -12.82 11.78
N SER A 251 5.16 -13.80 12.37
CA SER A 251 5.10 -13.95 13.82
C SER A 251 5.02 -15.43 14.13
N ASP A 252 6.08 -16.03 14.14
CA ASP A 252 6.66 -17.24 14.69
C ASP A 252 7.52 -17.95 13.65
N SER A 253 8.81 -17.99 13.88
CA SER A 253 9.85 -18.87 13.36
C SER A 253 9.43 -20.01 12.43
N ALA A 254 8.86 -19.69 11.24
CA ALA A 254 8.79 -20.61 10.12
C ALA A 254 8.79 -19.76 8.85
N VAL A 255 9.89 -19.80 8.11
CA VAL A 255 9.97 -19.34 6.73
C VAL A 255 8.76 -19.91 5.99
N PRO A 256 7.89 -19.09 5.29
CA PRO A 256 6.92 -19.68 4.38
C PRO A 256 7.74 -20.42 3.35
N GLU A 257 7.62 -21.73 3.31
CA GLU A 257 7.97 -22.49 2.12
C GLU A 257 7.16 -21.88 0.97
N THR A 258 7.79 -20.99 0.17
CA THR A 258 7.40 -20.93 -1.22
C THR A 258 7.38 -22.37 -1.67
N SER A 259 6.23 -22.85 -2.10
CA SER A 259 6.14 -24.14 -2.77
C SER A 259 6.79 -24.05 -4.16
N THR A 260 8.10 -23.86 -4.17
CA THR A 260 8.96 -24.70 -4.97
C THR A 260 8.66 -26.11 -4.45
N PRO A 261 8.28 -27.09 -5.27
CA PRO A 261 8.17 -28.47 -4.81
C PRO A 261 9.37 -28.70 -3.89
N ALA A 262 9.15 -29.34 -2.74
CA ALA A 262 10.24 -29.71 -1.82
C ALA A 262 11.25 -30.52 -2.62
N GLY A 263 12.07 -29.83 -3.35
CA GLY A 263 13.05 -30.25 -4.31
C GLY A 263 14.34 -29.66 -3.84
N GLN A 264 15.09 -30.49 -3.18
CA GLN A 264 16.52 -30.39 -3.06
C GLN A 264 17.00 -28.98 -2.67
N LYS A 265 17.32 -28.79 -1.39
CA LYS A 265 18.35 -27.81 -1.04
C LYS A 265 19.44 -27.97 -2.10
N ALA A 266 19.58 -26.94 -2.95
CA ALA A 266 20.68 -26.99 -3.91
C ALA A 266 21.95 -27.20 -3.11
N THR A 267 22.66 -28.28 -3.37
CA THR A 267 23.94 -28.50 -2.69
C THR A 267 24.87 -27.38 -3.12
N PRO A 268 25.35 -26.54 -2.20
CA PRO A 268 26.29 -25.49 -2.56
C PRO A 268 27.49 -26.09 -3.33
N THR A 269 27.84 -25.48 -4.43
CA THR A 269 28.99 -25.93 -5.23
C THR A 269 30.32 -25.53 -4.61
N LYS A 270 30.29 -24.65 -3.60
CA LYS A 270 31.44 -24.15 -2.83
C LYS A 270 31.03 -24.01 -1.37
N ASP A 271 31.97 -24.22 -0.46
CA ASP A 271 31.77 -23.97 0.99
C ASP A 271 31.80 -22.47 1.32
N LYS A 272 32.40 -21.65 0.48
CA LYS A 272 32.56 -20.21 0.64
C LYS A 272 32.37 -19.48 -0.67
N TYR A 273 31.57 -18.40 -0.66
CA TYR A 273 31.36 -17.50 -1.78
C TYR A 273 31.89 -16.10 -1.47
N ILE A 274 32.43 -15.43 -2.49
CA ILE A 274 32.82 -14.01 -2.44
C ILE A 274 31.65 -13.21 -3.00
N ILE A 275 31.08 -12.34 -2.17
CA ILE A 275 29.93 -11.50 -2.53
C ILE A 275 30.41 -10.04 -2.56
N ALA A 276 30.27 -9.39 -3.72
CA ALA A 276 30.53 -7.97 -3.84
C ALA A 276 29.28 -7.14 -3.45
N SER A 277 29.49 -5.99 -2.82
CA SER A 277 28.43 -5.06 -2.43
C SER A 277 28.88 -3.61 -2.60
N ASP A 278 27.94 -2.68 -2.39
CA ASP A 278 28.26 -1.25 -2.37
C ASP A 278 29.01 -0.88 -1.06
N SER A 279 29.64 0.27 -1.05
CA SER A 279 30.32 0.81 0.14
C SER A 279 29.44 1.82 0.90
N SER A 280 28.41 2.39 0.27
CA SER A 280 27.56 3.43 0.87
C SER A 280 26.22 3.54 0.17
N PHE A 281 25.24 2.77 0.62
CA PHE A 281 23.87 2.78 0.12
C PHE A 281 22.88 2.42 1.23
N ALA A 282 22.78 3.26 2.26
CA ALA A 282 21.80 3.08 3.35
C ALA A 282 20.35 3.12 2.83
N PRO A 283 19.44 2.31 3.35
CA PRO A 283 19.57 1.33 4.44
C PRO A 283 20.04 -0.07 3.99
N PHE A 284 20.40 -0.26 2.72
CA PHE A 284 20.77 -1.56 2.17
C PHE A 284 22.18 -2.02 2.58
N VAL A 285 23.18 -1.16 2.40
CA VAL A 285 24.55 -1.40 2.82
C VAL A 285 25.21 -0.08 3.23
N PHE A 286 25.74 -0.03 4.43
CA PHE A 286 26.44 1.14 4.98
C PHE A 286 27.31 0.73 6.18
N GLN A 287 28.21 1.61 6.60
CA GLN A 287 28.99 1.39 7.83
C GLN A 287 28.25 1.98 9.03
N ASP A 288 28.18 1.20 10.10
CA ASP A 288 27.70 1.67 11.40
C ASP A 288 28.77 2.49 12.14
N ASP A 289 28.45 2.95 13.36
CA ASP A 289 29.36 3.74 14.19
C ASP A 289 30.65 2.98 14.59
N SER A 290 30.68 1.66 14.43
CA SER A 290 31.83 0.78 14.67
C SER A 290 32.62 0.50 13.41
N ASN A 291 32.32 1.18 12.30
CA ASN A 291 32.86 0.95 10.95
C ASN A 291 32.63 -0.48 10.42
N GLN A 292 31.56 -1.17 10.91
CA GLN A 292 31.17 -2.47 10.39
C GLN A 292 30.08 -2.29 9.33
N TYR A 293 30.20 -3.04 8.22
CA TYR A 293 29.17 -3.04 7.19
C TYR A 293 27.91 -3.76 7.69
N THR A 294 26.79 -3.06 7.62
CA THR A 294 25.45 -3.49 8.05
C THR A 294 24.38 -3.05 7.04
N GLY A 295 23.13 -3.36 7.29
CA GLY A 295 21.98 -3.00 6.47
C GLY A 295 21.28 -4.23 5.92
N ILE A 296 20.17 -3.96 5.18
CA ILE A 296 19.26 -4.99 4.66
C ILE A 296 20.04 -6.07 3.88
N ASP A 297 20.89 -5.67 2.96
CA ASP A 297 21.64 -6.59 2.10
C ASP A 297 22.65 -7.44 2.90
N MET A 298 23.29 -6.83 3.89
CA MET A 298 24.27 -7.51 4.73
C MET A 298 23.64 -8.55 5.65
N GLU A 299 22.49 -8.27 6.19
CA GLU A 299 21.74 -9.20 7.03
C GLU A 299 21.13 -10.32 6.18
N LEU A 300 20.56 -9.95 5.02
CA LEU A 300 19.90 -10.89 4.10
C LEU A 300 20.90 -11.95 3.59
N ILE A 301 22.06 -11.53 3.08
CA ILE A 301 23.04 -12.50 2.53
C ILE A 301 23.60 -13.42 3.61
N LYS A 302 23.79 -12.93 4.85
CA LYS A 302 24.22 -13.76 5.98
C LYS A 302 23.15 -14.79 6.37
N ALA A 303 21.88 -14.37 6.37
CA ALA A 303 20.76 -15.26 6.66
C ALA A 303 20.61 -16.36 5.59
N ILE A 304 20.71 -16.00 4.31
CA ILE A 304 20.67 -16.94 3.19
C ILE A 304 21.85 -17.94 3.30
N ALA A 305 23.07 -17.46 3.54
CA ALA A 305 24.24 -18.31 3.69
C ALA A 305 24.06 -19.33 4.81
N LYS A 306 23.55 -18.90 5.96
CA LYS A 306 23.26 -19.78 7.10
C LYS A 306 22.19 -20.83 6.76
N ASP A 307 21.11 -20.43 6.09
CA ASP A 307 20.01 -21.32 5.73
C ASP A 307 20.47 -22.39 4.71
N GLN A 308 21.25 -21.97 3.71
CA GLN A 308 21.70 -22.85 2.63
C GLN A 308 23.00 -23.63 2.96
N GLY A 309 23.64 -23.37 4.11
CA GLY A 309 24.80 -24.14 4.60
C GLY A 309 26.13 -23.79 3.92
N PHE A 310 26.31 -22.54 3.48
CA PHE A 310 27.59 -22.02 2.99
C PHE A 310 28.08 -20.80 3.79
N THR A 311 29.27 -20.34 3.56
CA THR A 311 29.81 -19.11 4.14
C THR A 311 29.97 -18.03 3.07
N VAL A 312 29.94 -16.77 3.49
CA VAL A 312 30.17 -15.64 2.58
C VAL A 312 31.30 -14.77 3.10
N GLU A 313 32.14 -14.32 2.17
CA GLU A 313 33.04 -13.18 2.36
C GLU A 313 32.45 -12.00 1.58
N VAL A 314 32.09 -10.93 2.28
CA VAL A 314 31.51 -9.75 1.63
C VAL A 314 32.59 -8.70 1.44
N THR A 315 32.75 -8.23 0.20
CA THR A 315 33.63 -7.12 -0.16
C THR A 315 32.79 -5.89 -0.55
N ASN A 316 33.22 -4.71 -0.16
CA ASN A 316 32.48 -3.46 -0.36
C ASN A 316 33.30 -2.43 -1.19
N PRO A 317 33.64 -2.73 -2.47
CA PRO A 317 34.46 -1.86 -3.28
C PRO A 317 33.72 -0.62 -3.83
N GLY A 318 32.42 -0.51 -3.63
CA GLY A 318 31.53 0.45 -4.27
C GLY A 318 30.79 -0.15 -5.45
N PHE A 319 29.65 0.45 -5.83
CA PHE A 319 28.66 -0.17 -6.73
C PHE A 319 29.24 -0.58 -8.09
N ASP A 320 29.92 0.34 -8.81
CA ASP A 320 30.48 0.04 -10.12
C ASP A 320 31.60 -1.03 -10.06
N ALA A 321 32.42 -0.96 -9.02
CA ALA A 321 33.51 -1.95 -8.83
C ALA A 321 32.92 -3.32 -8.43
N ALA A 322 31.78 -3.36 -7.69
CA ALA A 322 31.09 -4.60 -7.37
C ALA A 322 30.52 -5.27 -8.63
N ILE A 323 29.90 -4.50 -9.54
CA ILE A 323 29.42 -4.97 -10.84
C ILE A 323 30.61 -5.59 -11.63
N ASN A 324 31.71 -4.86 -11.75
CA ASN A 324 32.91 -5.32 -12.49
C ASN A 324 33.53 -6.57 -11.87
N SER A 325 33.56 -6.68 -10.54
CA SER A 325 34.12 -7.85 -9.84
C SER A 325 33.38 -9.14 -10.19
N VAL A 326 32.06 -9.10 -10.33
CA VAL A 326 31.27 -10.27 -10.75
C VAL A 326 31.49 -10.56 -12.24
N GLN A 327 31.48 -9.54 -13.10
CA GLN A 327 31.69 -9.73 -14.54
C GLN A 327 33.06 -10.33 -14.87
N THR A 328 34.06 -10.01 -14.07
CA THR A 328 35.44 -10.54 -14.25
C THR A 328 35.70 -11.84 -13.47
N GLY A 329 34.71 -12.35 -12.73
CA GLY A 329 34.83 -13.56 -11.91
C GLY A 329 35.65 -13.39 -10.64
N GLN A 330 35.94 -12.16 -10.21
CA GLN A 330 36.60 -11.85 -8.93
C GLN A 330 35.68 -12.02 -7.75
N ALA A 331 34.37 -11.86 -7.96
CA ALA A 331 33.31 -12.18 -7.01
C ALA A 331 32.33 -13.17 -7.62
N ASP A 332 31.75 -14.03 -6.78
CA ASP A 332 30.76 -15.04 -7.21
C ASP A 332 29.36 -14.44 -7.39
N GLY A 333 29.06 -13.35 -6.68
CA GLY A 333 27.75 -12.69 -6.75
C GLY A 333 27.80 -11.27 -6.24
N ILE A 334 26.66 -10.54 -6.45
CA ILE A 334 26.48 -9.17 -5.99
C ILE A 334 25.16 -9.03 -5.25
N ILE A 335 25.19 -8.35 -4.11
CA ILE A 335 24.00 -7.86 -3.39
C ILE A 335 24.28 -6.41 -2.96
N ALA A 336 23.62 -5.44 -3.58
CA ALA A 336 23.93 -4.02 -3.45
C ALA A 336 22.73 -3.11 -3.73
N GLY A 337 21.50 -3.51 -3.31
CA GLY A 337 20.27 -2.82 -3.72
C GLY A 337 20.15 -2.68 -5.24
N MET A 338 20.65 -3.66 -5.97
CA MET A 338 20.82 -3.59 -7.42
C MET A 338 19.49 -3.79 -8.16
N SER A 339 18.99 -2.74 -8.80
CA SER A 339 17.78 -2.80 -9.60
C SER A 339 17.87 -3.81 -10.74
N VAL A 340 16.84 -4.63 -10.89
CA VAL A 340 16.66 -5.53 -12.04
C VAL A 340 16.24 -4.70 -13.25
N THR A 341 17.06 -4.66 -14.29
CA THR A 341 16.77 -3.98 -15.55
C THR A 341 17.01 -4.90 -16.75
N ASP A 342 16.31 -4.67 -17.87
CA ASP A 342 16.47 -5.51 -19.06
C ASP A 342 17.88 -5.44 -19.66
N ALA A 343 18.56 -4.31 -19.50
CA ALA A 343 19.95 -4.15 -19.91
C ALA A 343 20.87 -5.08 -19.08
N ARG A 344 20.68 -5.11 -17.76
CA ARG A 344 21.51 -5.91 -16.84
C ARG A 344 21.18 -7.41 -16.91
N LYS A 345 19.93 -7.80 -17.21
CA LYS A 345 19.55 -9.21 -17.45
C LYS A 345 20.32 -9.86 -18.61
N LYS A 346 20.91 -9.08 -19.50
CA LYS A 346 21.78 -9.61 -20.57
C LYS A 346 23.12 -10.11 -20.06
N THR A 347 23.52 -9.70 -18.87
CA THR A 347 24.85 -9.96 -18.30
C THR A 347 24.78 -10.71 -16.98
N PHE A 348 23.69 -10.59 -16.24
CA PHE A 348 23.50 -11.18 -14.92
C PHE A 348 22.25 -12.06 -14.87
N ASP A 349 22.38 -13.19 -14.19
CA ASP A 349 21.24 -13.94 -13.66
C ASP A 349 20.81 -13.31 -12.33
N TYR A 350 19.51 -13.14 -12.13
CA TYR A 350 18.93 -12.51 -10.97
C TYR A 350 18.10 -13.48 -10.14
N SER A 351 18.13 -13.30 -8.83
CA SER A 351 17.10 -13.85 -7.94
C SER A 351 15.73 -13.19 -8.20
N ASP A 352 14.69 -13.71 -7.55
CA ASP A 352 13.45 -12.95 -7.39
C ASP A 352 13.73 -11.63 -6.63
N PRO A 353 12.96 -10.55 -6.91
CA PRO A 353 13.13 -9.29 -6.20
C PRO A 353 12.83 -9.43 -4.71
N TYR A 354 13.71 -8.93 -3.86
CA TYR A 354 13.54 -8.92 -2.40
C TYR A 354 13.09 -7.55 -1.85
N TYR A 355 13.11 -6.51 -2.69
CA TYR A 355 12.70 -5.16 -2.34
C TYR A 355 12.17 -4.40 -3.55
N THR A 356 11.10 -3.63 -3.39
CA THR A 356 10.58 -2.74 -4.44
C THR A 356 11.10 -1.33 -4.21
N ALA A 357 11.85 -0.79 -5.18
CA ALA A 357 12.43 0.55 -5.11
C ALA A 357 11.89 1.45 -6.24
N ASN A 358 11.72 2.73 -5.92
CA ASN A 358 11.39 3.78 -6.90
C ASN A 358 12.55 4.78 -6.94
N SER A 359 12.92 5.23 -8.15
CA SER A 359 13.79 6.39 -8.31
C SER A 359 12.97 7.67 -8.12
N ILE A 360 13.47 8.56 -7.30
CA ILE A 360 12.83 9.84 -7.02
C ILE A 360 13.77 11.00 -7.32
N LEU A 361 13.20 12.17 -7.56
CA LEU A 361 13.92 13.43 -7.62
C LEU A 361 13.84 14.13 -6.25
N ALA A 362 14.97 14.33 -5.61
CA ALA A 362 15.06 15.11 -4.37
C ALA A 362 15.58 16.51 -4.68
N VAL A 363 14.95 17.52 -4.08
CA VAL A 363 15.31 18.92 -4.20
C VAL A 363 15.39 19.56 -2.81
N LYS A 364 16.00 20.75 -2.70
CA LYS A 364 15.95 21.52 -1.45
C LYS A 364 14.51 21.91 -1.13
N ASP A 365 14.17 22.04 0.15
CA ASP A 365 12.84 22.49 0.61
C ASP A 365 12.40 23.82 -0.02
N SER A 366 13.36 24.72 -0.27
CA SER A 366 13.13 26.00 -0.91
C SER A 366 13.00 25.93 -2.44
N SER A 367 13.11 24.75 -3.04
CA SER A 367 13.02 24.58 -4.50
C SER A 367 11.59 24.58 -4.99
N ASN A 368 11.36 25.20 -6.14
CA ASN A 368 10.06 25.19 -6.82
C ASN A 368 9.96 24.11 -7.90
N ILE A 369 10.99 23.26 -8.06
CA ILE A 369 10.99 22.17 -9.05
C ILE A 369 9.99 21.10 -8.61
N LYS A 370 8.97 20.84 -9.45
CA LYS A 370 7.89 19.87 -9.20
C LYS A 370 7.73 18.84 -10.31
N SER A 371 8.44 18.99 -11.44
CA SER A 371 8.37 18.08 -12.58
C SER A 371 9.73 17.91 -13.26
N TYR A 372 9.86 16.88 -14.10
CA TYR A 372 11.09 16.64 -14.87
C TYR A 372 11.34 17.73 -15.94
N GLU A 373 10.29 18.32 -16.48
CA GLU A 373 10.37 19.40 -17.49
C GLU A 373 11.06 20.64 -16.92
N GLU A 374 10.90 20.89 -15.63
CA GLU A 374 11.52 22.02 -14.91
C GLU A 374 13.02 21.81 -14.65
N LEU A 375 13.54 20.62 -14.94
CA LEU A 375 14.97 20.31 -14.89
C LEU A 375 15.74 20.87 -16.10
N LYS A 376 15.07 21.32 -17.16
CA LYS A 376 15.73 21.85 -18.35
C LYS A 376 16.74 22.95 -17.98
N GLY A 377 18.01 22.73 -18.33
CA GLY A 377 19.10 23.63 -18.05
C GLY A 377 19.60 23.60 -16.57
N LYS A 378 19.15 22.63 -15.79
CA LYS A 378 19.62 22.39 -14.41
C LYS A 378 20.65 21.27 -14.37
N THR A 379 21.48 21.30 -13.35
CA THR A 379 22.40 20.20 -13.05
C THR A 379 21.75 19.23 -12.06
N VAL A 380 21.67 17.96 -12.42
CA VAL A 380 21.13 16.89 -11.56
C VAL A 380 22.28 15.98 -11.16
N GLY A 381 22.45 15.79 -9.84
CA GLY A 381 23.39 14.82 -9.29
C GLY A 381 22.80 13.42 -9.29
N VAL A 382 23.56 12.43 -9.72
CA VAL A 382 23.17 11.02 -9.73
C VAL A 382 24.37 10.14 -9.44
N LYS A 383 24.15 9.00 -8.78
CA LYS A 383 25.20 8.02 -8.55
C LYS A 383 25.53 7.26 -9.84
N THR A 384 26.82 7.14 -10.14
CA THR A 384 27.34 6.45 -11.34
C THR A 384 26.93 4.98 -11.36
N GLY A 385 26.67 4.42 -12.54
CA GLY A 385 26.30 3.02 -12.76
C GLY A 385 24.88 2.64 -12.35
N THR A 386 24.08 3.56 -11.78
CA THR A 386 22.75 3.25 -11.29
C THR A 386 21.66 3.30 -12.37
N ALA A 387 20.49 2.70 -12.09
CA ALA A 387 19.32 2.81 -12.95
C ALA A 387 18.83 4.27 -13.07
N SER A 388 19.01 5.08 -12.02
CA SER A 388 18.68 6.52 -12.05
C SER A 388 19.53 7.30 -13.04
N GLN A 389 20.82 6.94 -13.21
CA GLN A 389 21.67 7.55 -14.22
C GLN A 389 21.21 7.22 -15.65
N THR A 390 20.75 5.99 -15.87
CA THR A 390 20.25 5.57 -17.18
C THR A 390 18.90 6.23 -17.52
N PHE A 391 18.12 6.58 -16.51
CA PHE A 391 16.84 7.23 -16.66
C PHE A 391 16.97 8.71 -17.07
N LEU A 392 17.98 9.44 -16.55
CA LEU A 392 18.26 10.85 -16.86
C LEU A 392 18.96 11.01 -18.20
#